data_796bc151a661e183c488b9a97a6d0441
#
_entry.id   796bc151a661e183c488b9a97a6d0441
#
_cell.length_a   1.000
_cell.length_b   1.000
_cell.length_c   1.000
_cell.angle_alpha   90.00
_cell.angle_beta   90.00
_cell.angle_gamma   90.00
#
_symmetry.space_group_name_H-M   'P 1'
#
loop_
_entity.id
_entity.type
_entity.pdbx_description
1 polymer ?
#
loop_
_entity_poly.entity_id
_entity_poly.type
_entity_poly.pdbx_seq_one_letter_code
_entity_poly.pdbx_strand_id
1 'polypeptide(L)'
;MTDKVYYKIFVAATSPQTLKKNRTLNAVSVALKVLAAVALILSFTKNLWFLAGAAALFVLGVTLRQIFLESVASYVYTLSANEFSVSKITMLGTEKLLINGKLSDVSEFSDSVNFCKTDDVFTVKATDKSEFSQISFNLDGKVVRVLFSPDDYMTALIKKQMTRRNNDLS
;
A
#
# COMPACT_ATOMS: atom_id res chain seq x y z
N MET A 1 -2.60 22.74 17.80
CA MET A 1 -4.02 22.59 17.41
C MET A 1 -4.16 21.23 16.77
N THR A 2 -4.86 20.30 17.41
CA THR A 2 -5.12 18.97 16.82
C THR A 2 -6.19 19.16 15.76
N ASP A 3 -5.80 19.00 14.49
CA ASP A 3 -6.74 19.01 13.38
C ASP A 3 -7.80 17.92 13.61
N LYS A 4 -9.06 18.36 13.65
CA LYS A 4 -10.17 17.42 13.81
C LYS A 4 -10.20 16.50 12.59
N VAL A 5 -9.97 15.22 12.79
CA VAL A 5 -10.20 14.20 11.78
C VAL A 5 -11.69 14.16 11.46
N TYR A 6 -12.07 14.48 10.22
CA TYR A 6 -13.48 14.42 9.81
C TYR A 6 -13.90 13.02 9.43
N TYR A 7 -13.00 12.28 8.78
CA TYR A 7 -13.33 10.96 8.31
C TYR A 7 -12.07 10.10 8.15
N LYS A 8 -12.17 8.84 8.58
CA LYS A 8 -11.11 7.86 8.43
C LYS A 8 -11.72 6.56 7.90
N ILE A 9 -11.18 6.06 6.81
CA ILE A 9 -11.61 4.79 6.21
C ILE A 9 -10.44 3.80 6.17
N PHE A 10 -10.75 2.56 6.50
CA PHE A 10 -9.82 1.45 6.40
C PHE A 10 -10.19 0.61 5.18
N VAL A 11 -9.30 0.54 4.21
CA VAL A 11 -9.50 -0.24 2.98
C VAL A 11 -8.51 -1.39 2.96
N ALA A 12 -9.04 -2.61 3.11
CA ALA A 12 -8.24 -3.81 2.94
C ALA A 12 -7.81 -3.91 1.47
N ALA A 13 -6.53 -3.84 1.22
CA ALA A 13 -5.96 -3.93 -0.12
C ALA A 13 -5.76 -5.38 -0.52
N THR A 14 -6.84 -6.11 -0.79
CA THR A 14 -6.71 -7.50 -1.21
C THR A 14 -7.70 -7.79 -2.32
N SER A 15 -7.21 -7.68 -3.56
CA SER A 15 -7.92 -8.30 -4.67
C SER A 15 -7.87 -9.84 -4.50
N PRO A 16 -8.90 -10.58 -4.91
CA PRO A 16 -8.90 -12.05 -4.85
C PRO A 16 -7.67 -12.70 -5.52
N GLN A 17 -7.15 -12.06 -6.57
CA GLN A 17 -5.92 -12.50 -7.27
C GLN A 17 -4.67 -12.33 -6.41
N THR A 18 -4.54 -11.19 -5.75
CA THR A 18 -3.43 -10.90 -4.83
C THR A 18 -3.45 -11.86 -3.64
N LEU A 19 -4.63 -12.13 -3.08
CA LEU A 19 -4.80 -13.13 -2.01
C LEU A 19 -4.35 -14.53 -2.44
N LYS A 20 -4.75 -14.97 -3.64
CA LYS A 20 -4.35 -16.28 -4.18
C LYS A 20 -2.84 -16.38 -4.36
N LYS A 21 -2.22 -15.38 -4.99
CA LYS A 21 -0.76 -15.28 -5.17
C LYS A 21 -0.02 -15.30 -3.83
N ASN A 22 -0.52 -14.54 -2.86
CA ASN A 22 0.08 -14.43 -1.54
C ASN A 22 -0.05 -15.74 -0.76
N ARG A 23 -1.18 -16.46 -0.88
CA ARG A 23 -1.36 -17.78 -0.28
C ARG A 23 -0.35 -18.79 -0.83
N THR A 24 -0.09 -18.75 -2.14
CA THR A 24 0.92 -19.60 -2.78
C THR A 24 2.33 -19.28 -2.28
N LEU A 25 2.71 -18.00 -2.19
CA LEU A 25 4.01 -17.57 -1.65
C LEU A 25 4.22 -18.01 -0.21
N ASN A 26 3.17 -17.91 0.61
CA ASN A 26 3.25 -18.38 2.00
C ASN A 26 3.42 -19.91 2.07
N ALA A 27 2.69 -20.67 1.25
CA ALA A 27 2.83 -22.13 1.19
C ALA A 27 4.25 -22.54 0.75
N VAL A 28 4.82 -21.89 -0.26
CA VAL A 28 6.20 -22.13 -0.72
C VAL A 28 7.20 -21.79 0.40
N SER A 29 7.02 -20.67 1.11
CA SER A 29 7.88 -20.31 2.25
C SER A 29 7.87 -21.36 3.35
N VAL A 30 6.71 -21.92 3.68
CA VAL A 30 6.58 -23.00 4.67
C VAL A 30 7.28 -24.27 4.18
N ALA A 31 7.05 -24.66 2.92
CA ALA A 31 7.68 -25.83 2.32
C ALA A 31 9.22 -25.74 2.34
N LEU A 32 9.77 -24.58 2.00
CA LEU A 32 11.23 -24.34 2.05
C LEU A 32 11.79 -24.48 3.47
N LYS A 33 11.08 -24.04 4.50
CA LYS A 33 11.52 -24.19 5.90
C LYS A 33 11.47 -25.65 6.34
N VAL A 34 10.47 -26.40 5.91
CA VAL A 34 10.39 -27.84 6.17
C VAL A 34 11.56 -28.56 5.51
N LEU A 35 11.85 -28.26 4.24
CA LEU A 35 13.01 -28.81 3.53
C LEU A 35 14.34 -28.44 4.20
N ALA A 36 14.47 -27.21 4.70
CA ALA A 36 15.64 -26.78 5.45
C ALA A 36 15.82 -27.60 6.74
N ALA A 37 14.74 -27.87 7.47
CA ALA A 37 14.77 -28.70 8.67
C ALA A 37 15.19 -30.14 8.35
N VAL A 38 14.68 -30.74 7.28
CA VAL A 38 15.07 -32.07 6.81
C VAL A 38 16.56 -32.10 6.43
N ALA A 39 17.02 -31.09 5.65
CA ALA A 39 18.42 -30.97 5.26
C ALA A 39 19.34 -30.81 6.47
N LEU A 40 18.91 -30.08 7.51
CA LEU A 40 19.64 -29.93 8.76
C LEU A 40 19.80 -31.29 9.48
N ILE A 41 18.72 -32.06 9.56
CA ILE A 41 18.78 -33.42 10.17
C ILE A 41 19.75 -34.31 9.41
N LEU A 42 19.71 -34.27 8.08
CA LEU A 42 20.61 -35.06 7.23
C LEU A 42 22.08 -34.61 7.36
N SER A 43 22.34 -33.33 7.70
CA SER A 43 23.70 -32.83 7.92
C SER A 43 24.44 -33.54 9.08
N PHE A 44 23.70 -34.01 10.09
CA PHE A 44 24.27 -34.75 11.20
C PHE A 44 24.75 -36.15 10.81
N THR A 45 24.33 -36.67 9.67
CA THR A 45 24.63 -38.04 9.29
C THR A 45 25.95 -38.22 8.56
N LYS A 46 26.44 -37.29 7.72
CA LYS A 46 27.75 -37.45 7.04
C LYS A 46 28.27 -36.30 6.18
N ASN A 47 27.55 -35.18 5.92
CA ASN A 47 28.04 -34.26 4.90
C ASN A 47 27.75 -32.80 5.24
N LEU A 48 28.78 -32.00 5.46
CA LEU A 48 28.72 -30.57 5.76
C LEU A 48 27.99 -29.74 4.65
N TRP A 49 27.93 -30.23 3.42
CA TRP A 49 27.21 -29.57 2.32
C TRP A 49 25.72 -29.49 2.58
N PHE A 50 25.12 -30.43 3.32
CA PHE A 50 23.73 -30.36 3.73
C PHE A 50 23.46 -29.21 4.69
N LEU A 51 24.43 -28.83 5.50
CA LEU A 51 24.30 -27.67 6.39
C LEU A 51 24.23 -26.36 5.60
N ALA A 52 25.10 -26.21 4.59
CA ALA A 52 25.06 -25.04 3.73
C ALA A 52 23.73 -24.94 2.94
N GLY A 53 23.26 -26.09 2.42
CA GLY A 53 21.97 -26.17 1.76
C GLY A 53 20.79 -25.83 2.68
N ALA A 54 20.81 -26.33 3.91
CA ALA A 54 19.77 -26.03 4.91
C ALA A 54 19.72 -24.53 5.23
N ALA A 55 20.90 -23.90 5.43
CA ALA A 55 20.99 -22.47 5.70
C ALA A 55 20.44 -21.64 4.51
N ALA A 56 20.80 -21.99 3.29
CA ALA A 56 20.31 -21.31 2.08
C ALA A 56 18.77 -21.42 1.94
N LEU A 57 18.21 -22.62 2.12
CA LEU A 57 16.77 -22.86 2.07
C LEU A 57 16.01 -22.09 3.17
N PHE A 58 16.60 -22.05 4.37
CA PHE A 58 15.99 -21.31 5.47
C PHE A 58 15.95 -19.81 5.20
N VAL A 59 17.07 -19.21 4.76
CA VAL A 59 17.14 -17.79 4.40
C VAL A 59 16.15 -17.48 3.30
N LEU A 60 16.08 -18.29 2.26
CA LEU A 60 15.12 -18.11 1.16
C LEU A 60 13.67 -18.16 1.66
N GLY A 61 13.36 -19.12 2.54
CA GLY A 61 12.04 -19.25 3.14
C GLY A 61 11.65 -18.06 4.04
N VAL A 62 12.60 -17.49 4.77
CA VAL A 62 12.39 -16.28 5.59
C VAL A 62 12.14 -15.07 4.69
N THR A 63 12.99 -14.88 3.67
CA THR A 63 12.87 -13.76 2.72
C THR A 63 11.52 -13.79 1.99
N LEU A 64 11.09 -14.94 1.49
CA LEU A 64 9.79 -15.09 0.84
C LEU A 64 8.63 -14.76 1.79
N ARG A 65 8.74 -15.15 3.06
CA ARG A 65 7.72 -14.79 4.06
C ARG A 65 7.68 -13.30 4.30
N GLN A 66 8.83 -12.64 4.35
CA GLN A 66 8.89 -11.18 4.54
C GLN A 66 8.24 -10.45 3.36
N ILE A 67 8.58 -10.85 2.14
CA ILE A 67 7.93 -10.32 0.91
C ILE A 67 6.42 -10.53 0.96
N PHE A 68 5.95 -11.70 1.43
CA PHE A 68 4.52 -11.97 1.61
C PHE A 68 3.89 -10.99 2.60
N LEU A 69 4.47 -10.83 3.80
CA LEU A 69 3.92 -9.96 4.85
C LEU A 69 3.89 -8.48 4.44
N GLU A 70 4.84 -8.04 3.64
CA GLU A 70 4.89 -6.68 3.10
C GLU A 70 3.94 -6.46 1.91
N SER A 71 3.66 -7.51 1.14
CA SER A 71 2.77 -7.43 -0.03
C SER A 71 1.29 -7.38 0.35
N VAL A 72 0.93 -7.98 1.49
CA VAL A 72 -0.43 -7.88 2.04
C VAL A 72 -0.50 -6.63 2.90
N ALA A 73 -1.01 -5.56 2.32
CA ALA A 73 -1.16 -4.29 3.00
C ALA A 73 -2.61 -3.83 2.95
N SER A 74 -3.01 -3.14 4.00
CA SER A 74 -4.25 -2.36 4.03
C SER A 74 -3.90 -0.89 3.94
N TYR A 75 -4.81 -0.10 3.41
CA TYR A 75 -4.62 1.34 3.32
C TYR A 75 -5.61 2.04 4.24
N VAL A 76 -5.15 3.10 4.86
CA VAL A 76 -5.97 3.98 5.68
C VAL A 76 -5.96 5.35 5.03
N TYR A 77 -7.13 5.81 4.64
CA TYR A 77 -7.33 7.17 4.14
C TYR A 77 -7.89 8.01 5.26
N THR A 78 -7.27 9.13 5.52
CA THR A 78 -7.70 10.08 6.56
C THR A 78 -7.94 11.43 5.93
N LEU A 79 -9.13 11.96 6.15
CA LEU A 79 -9.53 13.28 5.71
C LEU A 79 -9.74 14.16 6.94
N SER A 80 -8.97 15.23 7.02
CA SER A 80 -9.10 16.30 8.04
C SER A 80 -9.70 17.54 7.40
N ALA A 81 -9.84 18.63 8.18
CA ALA A 81 -10.32 19.91 7.66
C ALA A 81 -9.52 20.42 6.48
N ASN A 82 -8.18 20.29 6.57
CA ASN A 82 -7.25 20.90 5.62
C ASN A 82 -6.31 19.88 4.98
N GLU A 83 -6.33 18.62 5.40
CA GLU A 83 -5.34 17.62 4.98
C GLU A 83 -5.99 16.32 4.56
N PHE A 84 -5.41 15.71 3.54
CA PHE A 84 -5.68 14.35 3.12
C PHE A 84 -4.40 13.54 3.28
N SER A 85 -4.49 12.43 4.00
CA SER A 85 -3.35 11.54 4.17
C SER A 85 -3.70 10.10 3.86
N VAL A 86 -2.71 9.37 3.37
CA VAL A 86 -2.78 7.95 3.09
C VAL A 86 -1.66 7.24 3.80
N SER A 87 -2.02 6.28 4.64
CA SER A 87 -1.09 5.37 5.30
C SER A 87 -1.26 3.95 4.78
N LYS A 88 -0.16 3.24 4.66
CA LYS A 88 -0.11 1.81 4.38
C LYS A 88 0.14 1.07 5.68
N ILE A 89 -0.73 0.10 6.01
CA ILE A 89 -0.56 -0.78 7.15
C ILE A 89 -0.22 -2.17 6.62
N THR A 90 0.96 -2.68 6.98
CA THR A 90 1.37 -4.03 6.63
C THR A 90 0.74 -5.07 7.56
N MET A 91 0.79 -6.35 7.18
CA MET A 91 0.31 -7.45 8.03
C MET A 91 1.07 -7.56 9.36
N LEU A 92 2.28 -6.96 9.44
CA LEU A 92 3.07 -6.85 10.66
C LEU A 92 2.60 -5.73 11.61
N GLY A 93 1.56 -4.98 11.23
CA GLY A 93 1.04 -3.84 12.00
C GLY A 93 1.89 -2.57 11.85
N THR A 94 2.90 -2.57 10.99
CA THR A 94 3.71 -1.38 10.72
C THR A 94 2.91 -0.41 9.86
N GLU A 95 2.65 0.77 10.39
CA GLU A 95 2.03 1.87 9.67
C GLU A 95 3.11 2.72 9.01
N LYS A 96 2.99 2.95 7.70
CA LYS A 96 3.86 3.82 6.92
C LYS A 96 3.01 4.87 6.23
N LEU A 97 3.25 6.14 6.53
CA LEU A 97 2.67 7.25 5.81
C LEU A 97 3.21 7.25 4.38
N LEU A 98 2.31 7.18 3.40
CA LEU A 98 2.66 7.22 1.97
C LEU A 98 2.63 8.64 1.44
N ILE A 99 1.60 9.40 1.82
CA ILE A 99 1.42 10.78 1.43
C ILE A 99 0.64 11.53 2.51
N ASN A 100 1.01 12.80 2.67
CA ASN A 100 0.22 13.79 3.39
C ASN A 100 0.21 15.06 2.54
N GLY A 101 -0.96 15.48 2.09
CA GLY A 101 -1.15 16.66 1.24
C GLY A 101 -2.23 17.57 1.82
N LYS A 102 -2.01 18.87 1.72
CA LYS A 102 -3.06 19.84 2.07
C LYS A 102 -4.12 19.84 0.97
N LEU A 103 -5.38 19.94 1.38
CA LEU A 103 -6.49 20.04 0.42
C LEU A 103 -6.43 21.35 -0.40
N SER A 104 -5.69 22.36 0.11
CA SER A 104 -5.37 23.57 -0.66
C SER A 104 -4.50 23.30 -1.88
N ASP A 105 -3.68 22.28 -1.85
CA ASP A 105 -2.70 21.97 -2.88
C ASP A 105 -3.24 20.95 -3.91
N VAL A 106 -4.50 20.52 -3.74
CA VAL A 106 -5.18 19.65 -4.68
C VAL A 106 -5.42 20.41 -5.98
N SER A 107 -4.85 19.92 -7.07
CA SER A 107 -5.06 20.45 -8.42
C SER A 107 -6.24 19.79 -9.13
N GLU A 108 -6.46 18.51 -8.89
CA GLU A 108 -7.49 17.73 -9.59
C GLU A 108 -7.98 16.58 -8.72
N PHE A 109 -9.29 16.31 -8.80
CA PHE A 109 -9.90 15.08 -8.29
C PHE A 109 -10.79 14.49 -9.40
N SER A 110 -10.62 13.22 -9.72
CA SER A 110 -11.36 12.51 -10.74
C SER A 110 -11.76 11.11 -10.28
N ASP A 111 -13.01 10.74 -10.56
CA ASP A 111 -13.52 9.38 -10.33
C ASP A 111 -13.11 8.42 -11.46
N SER A 112 -12.54 8.94 -12.55
CA SER A 112 -12.01 8.16 -13.66
C SER A 112 -10.55 8.51 -13.91
N VAL A 113 -9.73 7.50 -14.16
CA VAL A 113 -8.31 7.70 -14.38
C VAL A 113 -8.02 7.86 -15.85
N ASN A 114 -7.69 9.06 -16.25
CA ASN A 114 -7.03 9.30 -17.54
C ASN A 114 -5.52 9.20 -17.33
N PHE A 115 -4.94 8.06 -17.73
CA PHE A 115 -3.51 7.88 -17.72
C PHE A 115 -2.85 8.72 -18.83
N CYS A 116 -2.70 10.02 -18.60
CA CYS A 116 -1.68 10.76 -19.32
C CYS A 116 -0.34 10.51 -18.61
N LYS A 117 0.52 9.72 -19.21
CA LYS A 117 1.93 9.61 -18.79
C LYS A 117 2.63 10.90 -19.19
N THR A 118 2.79 11.80 -18.27
CA THR A 118 3.75 12.89 -18.34
C THR A 118 4.89 12.55 -17.40
N ASP A 119 6.13 12.74 -17.84
CA ASP A 119 7.35 12.35 -17.10
C ASP A 119 7.53 13.09 -15.76
N ASP A 120 6.76 14.16 -15.53
CA ASP A 120 6.83 14.98 -14.32
C ASP A 120 5.79 14.62 -13.24
N VAL A 121 5.07 13.51 -13.41
CA VAL A 121 4.01 13.10 -12.45
C VAL A 121 4.43 11.90 -11.64
N PHE A 122 4.66 12.11 -10.36
CA PHE A 122 4.90 11.02 -9.42
C PHE A 122 3.58 10.36 -9.01
N THR A 123 3.41 9.07 -9.32
CA THR A 123 2.17 8.34 -9.01
C THR A 123 2.34 7.44 -7.80
N VAL A 124 1.52 7.67 -6.77
CA VAL A 124 1.41 6.80 -5.59
C VAL A 124 0.19 5.91 -5.74
N LYS A 125 0.41 4.61 -5.85
CA LYS A 125 -0.70 3.64 -5.84
C LYS A 125 -1.01 3.23 -4.40
N ALA A 126 -2.17 3.61 -3.93
CA ALA A 126 -2.67 3.36 -2.58
C ALA A 126 -3.91 2.45 -2.56
N THR A 127 -4.05 1.59 -3.55
CA THR A 127 -5.14 0.61 -3.66
C THR A 127 -4.72 -0.56 -4.52
N ASP A 128 -5.31 -1.73 -4.26
CA ASP A 128 -5.19 -2.93 -5.12
C ASP A 128 -6.47 -3.20 -5.93
N LYS A 129 -7.50 -2.37 -5.74
CA LYS A 129 -8.76 -2.52 -6.48
C LYS A 129 -8.55 -2.08 -7.93
N SER A 130 -9.39 -2.59 -8.82
CA SER A 130 -9.46 -2.19 -10.23
C SER A 130 -10.17 -0.86 -10.42
N GLU A 131 -11.13 -0.57 -9.54
CA GLU A 131 -11.85 0.70 -9.51
C GLU A 131 -11.21 1.61 -8.48
N PHE A 132 -10.76 2.76 -8.92
CA PHE A 132 -10.09 3.73 -8.09
C PHE A 132 -10.31 5.15 -8.60
N SER A 133 -10.32 6.09 -7.67
CA SER A 133 -10.32 7.52 -7.92
C SER A 133 -8.90 8.06 -7.89
N GLN A 134 -8.72 9.21 -8.47
CA GLN A 134 -7.45 9.91 -8.54
C GLN A 134 -7.57 11.26 -7.84
N ILE A 135 -6.60 11.58 -7.00
CA ILE A 135 -6.39 12.92 -6.46
C ILE A 135 -4.96 13.37 -6.77
N SER A 136 -4.82 14.57 -7.31
CA SER A 136 -3.54 15.14 -7.70
C SER A 136 -3.22 16.35 -6.82
N PHE A 137 -2.00 16.39 -6.27
CA PHE A 137 -1.48 17.47 -5.46
C PHE A 137 -0.33 18.17 -6.18
N ASN A 138 -0.26 19.47 -6.04
CA ASN A 138 0.92 20.23 -6.45
C ASN A 138 1.80 20.46 -5.22
N LEU A 139 2.86 19.67 -5.07
CA LEU A 139 3.80 19.73 -3.95
C LEU A 139 5.16 20.23 -4.48
N ASP A 140 5.58 21.40 -4.05
CA ASP A 140 6.87 21.99 -4.42
C ASP A 140 7.14 22.04 -5.94
N GLY A 141 6.09 22.34 -6.72
CA GLY A 141 6.17 22.42 -8.18
C GLY A 141 6.15 21.06 -8.90
N LYS A 142 5.99 19.96 -8.16
CA LYS A 142 5.81 18.62 -8.72
C LYS A 142 4.38 18.14 -8.52
N VAL A 143 3.83 17.50 -9.55
CA VAL A 143 2.50 16.91 -9.45
C VAL A 143 2.61 15.49 -8.87
N VAL A 144 2.02 15.29 -7.70
CA VAL A 144 1.90 13.97 -7.07
C VAL A 144 0.48 13.48 -7.24
N ARG A 145 0.33 12.38 -7.96
CA ARG A 145 -0.94 11.72 -8.23
C ARG A 145 -1.12 10.53 -7.30
N VAL A 146 -2.23 10.50 -6.59
CA VAL A 146 -2.57 9.40 -5.68
C VAL A 146 -3.76 8.64 -6.23
N LEU A 147 -3.58 7.34 -6.47
CA LEU A 147 -4.63 6.42 -6.88
C LEU A 147 -5.13 5.70 -5.64
N PHE A 148 -6.41 5.87 -5.30
CA PHE A 148 -7.01 5.31 -4.10
C PHE A 148 -8.46 4.90 -4.34
N SER A 149 -9.06 4.13 -3.46
CA SER A 149 -10.45 3.66 -3.60
C SER A 149 -11.28 4.18 -2.44
N PRO A 150 -11.74 5.44 -2.52
CA PRO A 150 -12.63 6.01 -1.51
C PRO A 150 -13.99 5.32 -1.54
N ASP A 151 -14.76 5.47 -0.46
CA ASP A 151 -16.20 5.24 -0.51
C ASP A 151 -16.94 6.49 -1.00
N ASP A 152 -18.25 6.33 -1.24
CA ASP A 152 -19.10 7.42 -1.74
C ASP A 152 -19.13 8.61 -0.79
N TYR A 153 -19.04 8.34 0.53
CA TYR A 153 -19.07 9.39 1.54
C TYR A 153 -17.79 10.23 1.53
N MET A 154 -16.62 9.59 1.46
CA MET A 154 -15.33 10.29 1.35
C MET A 154 -15.25 11.08 0.05
N THR A 155 -15.71 10.49 -1.06
CA THR A 155 -15.80 11.16 -2.36
C THR A 155 -16.64 12.43 -2.29
N ALA A 156 -17.82 12.36 -1.66
CA ALA A 156 -18.70 13.51 -1.47
C ALA A 156 -18.05 14.60 -0.60
N LEU A 157 -17.34 14.21 0.46
CA LEU A 157 -16.62 15.14 1.33
C LEU A 157 -15.50 15.88 0.60
N ILE A 158 -14.69 15.15 -0.19
CA ILE A 158 -13.60 15.75 -0.98
C ILE A 158 -14.19 16.75 -1.99
N LYS A 159 -15.19 16.35 -2.75
CA LYS A 159 -15.86 17.22 -3.73
C LYS A 159 -16.44 18.48 -3.06
N LYS A 160 -17.08 18.34 -1.90
CA LYS A 160 -17.64 19.46 -1.14
C LYS A 160 -16.58 20.46 -0.67
N GLN A 161 -15.43 19.97 -0.22
CA GLN A 161 -14.32 20.83 0.20
C GLN A 161 -13.69 21.57 -0.97
N MET A 162 -13.53 20.90 -2.12
CA MET A 162 -13.03 21.54 -3.34
C MET A 162 -13.97 22.63 -3.86
N THR A 163 -15.29 22.38 -3.81
CA THR A 163 -16.31 23.39 -4.24
C THR A 163 -16.29 24.62 -3.33
N ARG A 164 -16.17 24.43 -2.02
CA ARG A 164 -16.07 25.57 -1.08
C ARG A 164 -14.88 26.45 -1.38
N ARG A 165 -13.72 25.85 -1.64
CA ARG A 165 -12.50 26.58 -1.98
C ARG A 165 -12.67 27.42 -3.24
N ASN A 166 -13.29 26.88 -4.29
CA ASN A 166 -13.49 27.61 -5.54
C ASN A 166 -14.41 28.82 -5.35
N ASN A 167 -15.37 28.73 -4.42
CA ASN A 167 -16.26 29.85 -4.08
C ASN A 167 -15.58 30.94 -3.21
N ASP A 168 -14.57 30.56 -2.41
CA ASP A 168 -13.82 31.49 -1.57
C ASP A 168 -12.73 32.25 -2.36
N LEU A 169 -12.42 31.81 -3.59
CA LEU A 169 -11.44 32.42 -4.50
C LEU A 169 -12.07 33.27 -5.61
N SER A 170 -13.40 33.26 -5.75
CA SER A 170 -14.18 34.08 -6.68
C SER A 170 -14.76 35.31 -6.00
#